data_47d25b0f56cd6b4d877c11aeaa84b6d5
#
_entry.id   47d25b0f56cd6b4d877c11aeaa84b6d5
#
_cell.length_a   1.000
_cell.length_b   1.000
_cell.length_c   1.000
_cell.angle_alpha   90.00
_cell.angle_beta   90.00
_cell.angle_gamma   90.00
#
_symmetry.space_group_name_H-M   'P 1'
#
loop_
_entity.id
_entity.type
_entity.pdbx_description
1 polymer ?
#
loop_
_entity_poly.entity_id
_entity_poly.type
_entity_poly.pdbx_seq_one_letter_code
_entity_poly.pdbx_strand_id
1 'polypeptide(L)'
;SQVFDYYGSLPTIQNVSSNYGFINGIRPDAIYGYFLPTGRQYPSYQILNNTQTRFSSSFSADIKNHAIMVGVEYDQRNSSGYTIDAVSLWDRMRFLTNSHLTTLDTKNLVLVPELSGTENHYYANYVYNADAQAQIDKSLREKMGLGADNQSYINTDMLNPDELTLDMFSAKDLQLNATSQLVTYYGYDYLGNKDKNNTSIDGFLNNKDSKGNMTMNIGGFKPIYVAGYIQDKFDYKDIKFNVGLRVDRFDANQKVLKDPYLFQEAYTAGEKVADRPANIKDDFVVYIDDNKSSNPTVTAYRDGKTWYNAEGKEVSDPGTLFSTGVASPWLKDADFAAKNPFSVNAFKDYKPQINVMPRVAFS
;
A
#
# COMPACT_ATOMS: atom_id res chain seq x y z
N SER A 1 -16.53 -30.31 -18.15
CA SER A 1 -17.96 -30.00 -18.24
C SER A 1 -18.79 -30.94 -17.36
N GLN A 2 -18.50 -32.25 -17.32
CA GLN A 2 -19.29 -33.19 -16.51
C GLN A 2 -19.22 -32.96 -14.98
N VAL A 3 -18.14 -32.37 -14.48
CA VAL A 3 -18.01 -32.03 -13.07
C VAL A 3 -18.86 -30.79 -12.70
N PHE A 4 -19.13 -29.95 -13.67
CA PHE A 4 -20.01 -28.79 -13.52
C PHE A 4 -21.48 -29.20 -13.34
N ASP A 5 -21.92 -30.21 -14.11
CA ASP A 5 -23.32 -30.66 -14.09
C ASP A 5 -23.69 -31.42 -12.81
N TYR A 6 -22.68 -32.02 -12.13
CA TYR A 6 -22.94 -32.86 -10.96
C TYR A 6 -23.10 -32.09 -9.64
N TYR A 7 -22.47 -30.91 -9.49
CA TYR A 7 -22.48 -30.17 -8.23
C TYR A 7 -23.11 -28.79 -8.31
N GLY A 8 -23.55 -28.33 -9.49
CA GLY A 8 -24.13 -26.99 -9.67
C GLY A 8 -23.18 -25.81 -9.30
N SER A 9 -21.95 -26.14 -8.94
CA SER A 9 -20.91 -25.18 -8.63
C SER A 9 -19.57 -25.68 -9.16
N LEU A 10 -18.75 -24.79 -9.68
CA LEU A 10 -17.33 -25.05 -9.92
C LEU A 10 -16.73 -25.69 -8.66
N PRO A 11 -15.98 -26.81 -8.77
CA PRO A 11 -15.16 -27.26 -7.68
C PRO A 11 -14.13 -26.16 -7.41
N THR A 12 -14.40 -25.34 -6.42
CA THR A 12 -13.44 -24.34 -5.97
C THR A 12 -12.25 -25.09 -5.38
N ILE A 13 -11.06 -24.49 -5.44
CA ILE A 13 -9.87 -24.94 -4.71
C ILE A 13 -10.22 -25.33 -3.28
N GLN A 14 -11.12 -24.56 -2.67
CA GLN A 14 -11.61 -24.77 -1.32
C GLN A 14 -12.42 -26.05 -1.16
N ASN A 15 -13.25 -26.43 -2.15
CA ASN A 15 -14.01 -27.68 -2.11
C ASN A 15 -13.11 -28.92 -2.25
N VAL A 16 -12.06 -28.84 -3.08
CA VAL A 16 -11.07 -29.91 -3.19
C VAL A 16 -10.29 -30.07 -1.88
N SER A 17 -9.84 -28.96 -1.28
CA SER A 17 -9.12 -28.96 0.00
C SER A 17 -9.98 -29.46 1.16
N SER A 18 -11.28 -29.08 1.21
CA SER A 18 -12.21 -29.55 2.25
C SER A 18 -12.48 -31.06 2.19
N ASN A 19 -12.24 -31.69 1.04
CA ASN A 19 -12.38 -33.14 0.82
C ASN A 19 -11.02 -33.86 0.82
N TYR A 20 -10.02 -33.32 1.51
CA TYR A 20 -8.66 -33.88 1.64
C TYR A 20 -7.90 -34.04 0.32
N GLY A 21 -8.33 -33.31 -0.71
CA GLY A 21 -7.67 -33.30 -2.01
C GLY A 21 -6.71 -32.13 -2.17
N PHE A 22 -5.75 -32.29 -3.08
CA PHE A 22 -4.84 -31.23 -3.51
C PHE A 22 -4.93 -31.07 -5.02
N ILE A 23 -4.72 -29.88 -5.48
CA ILE A 23 -4.48 -29.60 -6.90
C ILE A 23 -3.08 -29.03 -7.08
N ASN A 24 -2.52 -29.19 -8.27
CA ASN A 24 -1.19 -28.68 -8.58
C ASN A 24 -1.08 -27.18 -8.26
N GLY A 25 -0.01 -26.77 -7.59
CA GLY A 25 0.25 -25.41 -7.16
C GLY A 25 -0.34 -25.03 -5.80
N ILE A 26 -1.15 -25.90 -5.17
CA ILE A 26 -1.59 -25.68 -3.80
C ILE A 26 -0.58 -26.30 -2.84
N ARG A 27 -0.19 -25.51 -1.84
CA ARG A 27 0.63 -25.99 -0.74
C ARG A 27 -0.21 -26.86 0.19
N PRO A 28 0.22 -28.11 0.49
CA PRO A 28 -0.44 -28.91 1.53
C PRO A 28 -0.41 -28.17 2.86
N ASP A 29 -1.41 -28.39 3.70
CA ASP A 29 -1.42 -27.86 5.06
C ASP A 29 -0.12 -28.26 5.77
N ALA A 30 0.47 -27.29 6.43
CA ALA A 30 1.74 -27.50 7.11
C ALA A 30 1.51 -28.38 8.35
N ILE A 31 1.62 -29.70 8.20
CA ILE A 31 1.70 -30.62 9.36
C ILE A 31 2.75 -30.18 10.36
N TYR A 32 3.76 -29.45 9.89
CA TYR A 32 4.78 -28.79 10.70
C TYR A 32 4.25 -27.62 11.58
N GLY A 33 2.99 -27.22 11.42
CA GLY A 33 2.33 -26.32 12.36
C GLY A 33 2.11 -26.93 13.74
N TYR A 34 2.12 -28.27 13.85
CA TYR A 34 1.99 -29.00 15.12
C TYR A 34 3.30 -29.10 15.91
N PHE A 35 4.43 -28.88 15.28
CA PHE A 35 5.76 -28.90 15.90
C PHE A 35 6.76 -28.06 15.06
N LEU A 36 7.86 -27.63 15.66
CA LEU A 36 8.92 -26.90 15.00
C LEU A 36 10.10 -27.85 14.69
N PRO A 37 10.08 -28.56 13.55
CA PRO A 37 11.16 -29.45 13.17
C PRO A 37 12.39 -28.64 12.72
N THR A 38 13.56 -29.19 12.95
CA THR A 38 14.77 -28.76 12.25
C THR A 38 14.61 -29.02 10.75
N GLY A 39 14.97 -28.05 9.89
CA GLY A 39 14.85 -28.19 8.45
C GLY A 39 13.50 -27.73 7.87
N ARG A 40 12.76 -26.86 8.58
CA ARG A 40 11.58 -26.21 8.03
C ARG A 40 11.92 -25.51 6.72
N GLN A 41 11.14 -25.78 5.68
CA GLN A 41 11.26 -25.11 4.40
C GLN A 41 10.89 -23.63 4.52
N TYR A 42 11.77 -22.76 4.03
CA TYR A 42 11.49 -21.34 3.90
C TYR A 42 11.02 -21.07 2.48
N PRO A 43 9.75 -20.66 2.26
CA PRO A 43 9.22 -20.41 0.92
C PRO A 43 9.65 -19.06 0.35
N SER A 44 10.24 -18.20 1.17
CA SER A 44 10.60 -16.84 0.79
C SER A 44 12.11 -16.64 0.64
N TYR A 45 12.48 -15.82 -0.35
CA TYR A 45 13.83 -15.28 -0.50
C TYR A 45 13.81 -13.80 -0.16
N GLN A 46 14.81 -13.33 0.61
CA GLN A 46 14.87 -11.94 1.06
C GLN A 46 16.26 -11.35 0.87
N ILE A 47 16.29 -10.10 0.40
CA ILE A 47 17.46 -9.23 0.40
C ILE A 47 17.13 -8.04 1.28
N LEU A 48 17.97 -7.76 2.27
CA LEU A 48 17.94 -6.52 3.07
C LEU A 48 19.28 -5.82 2.93
N ASN A 49 19.25 -4.57 2.53
CA ASN A 49 20.45 -3.77 2.36
C ASN A 49 20.30 -2.45 3.10
N ASN A 50 20.98 -2.34 4.23
CA ASN A 50 20.98 -1.17 5.09
C ASN A 50 22.38 -0.58 5.14
N THR A 51 22.51 0.67 4.72
CA THR A 51 23.75 1.44 4.84
C THR A 51 23.54 2.66 5.69
N GLN A 52 24.55 3.05 6.45
CA GLN A 52 24.53 4.26 7.27
C GLN A 52 25.78 5.06 7.02
N THR A 53 25.62 6.33 6.74
CA THR A 53 26.70 7.28 6.66
C THR A 53 26.56 8.26 7.82
N ARG A 54 27.54 8.27 8.72
CA ARG A 54 27.56 9.19 9.86
C ARG A 54 28.81 10.04 9.83
N PHE A 55 28.61 11.34 10.00
CA PHE A 55 29.67 12.30 10.25
C PHE A 55 29.42 12.97 11.60
N SER A 56 30.42 13.04 12.45
CA SER A 56 30.38 13.78 13.70
C SER A 56 31.68 14.54 13.90
N SER A 57 31.56 15.79 14.35
CA SER A 57 32.69 16.63 14.69
C SER A 57 32.39 17.38 15.98
N SER A 58 33.39 17.47 16.83
CA SER A 58 33.32 18.29 18.06
C SER A 58 34.61 19.09 18.24
N PHE A 59 34.43 20.27 18.75
CA PHE A 59 35.52 21.18 19.11
C PHE A 59 35.35 21.60 20.56
N SER A 60 36.43 21.62 21.33
CA SER A 60 36.45 22.12 22.69
C SER A 60 37.54 23.15 22.86
N ALA A 61 37.26 24.15 23.68
CA ALA A 61 38.19 25.20 24.04
C ALA A 61 38.04 25.57 25.51
N ASP A 62 39.15 25.68 26.22
CA ASP A 62 39.22 26.16 27.57
C ASP A 62 39.57 27.64 27.54
N ILE A 63 38.67 28.47 28.05
CA ILE A 63 38.81 29.93 28.08
C ILE A 63 38.59 30.39 29.51
N LYS A 64 39.69 30.68 30.22
CA LYS A 64 39.69 31.00 31.65
C LYS A 64 39.06 29.85 32.48
N ASN A 65 37.91 30.13 33.11
CA ASN A 65 37.16 29.17 33.92
C ASN A 65 35.98 28.53 33.16
N HIS A 66 35.94 28.69 31.83
CA HIS A 66 34.95 28.10 30.93
C HIS A 66 35.57 26.97 30.08
N ALA A 67 34.92 25.82 30.03
CA ALA A 67 35.23 24.74 29.10
C ALA A 67 34.07 24.59 28.11
N ILE A 68 34.22 25.24 26.96
CA ILE A 68 33.19 25.32 25.92
C ILE A 68 33.37 24.16 24.97
N MET A 69 32.30 23.44 24.67
CA MET A 69 32.26 22.38 23.67
C MET A 69 31.14 22.70 22.65
N VAL A 70 31.50 22.60 21.37
CA VAL A 70 30.55 22.73 20.25
C VAL A 70 30.66 21.47 19.39
N GLY A 71 29.54 20.92 18.92
CA GLY A 71 29.55 19.75 18.04
C GLY A 71 28.42 19.74 17.05
N VAL A 72 28.66 19.01 15.97
CA VAL A 72 27.70 18.76 14.92
C VAL A 72 27.67 17.26 14.58
N GLU A 73 26.51 16.76 14.26
CA GLU A 73 26.29 15.39 13.84
C GLU A 73 25.41 15.39 12.58
N TYR A 74 25.76 14.52 11.65
CA TYR A 74 24.96 14.20 10.47
C TYR A 74 24.88 12.68 10.38
N ASP A 75 23.68 12.13 10.21
CA ASP A 75 23.44 10.71 10.02
C ASP A 75 22.43 10.53 8.90
N GLN A 76 22.79 9.78 7.88
CA GLN A 76 21.90 9.37 6.82
C GLN A 76 21.90 7.86 6.70
N ARG A 77 20.72 7.27 6.81
CA ARG A 77 20.51 5.84 6.54
C ARG A 77 19.95 5.65 5.14
N ASN A 78 20.30 4.55 4.52
CA ASN A 78 19.68 4.11 3.29
C ASN A 78 19.26 2.65 3.49
N SER A 79 17.94 2.42 3.49
CA SER A 79 17.34 1.10 3.67
C SER A 79 16.65 0.69 2.39
N SER A 80 16.97 -0.50 1.89
CA SER A 80 16.32 -1.11 0.75
C SER A 80 16.08 -2.59 1.01
N GLY A 81 15.00 -3.11 0.48
CA GLY A 81 14.59 -4.49 0.72
C GLY A 81 13.84 -5.09 -0.47
N TYR A 82 13.99 -6.39 -0.61
CA TYR A 82 13.29 -7.21 -1.58
C TYR A 82 12.93 -8.53 -0.92
N THR A 83 11.70 -8.95 -1.03
CA THR A 83 11.23 -10.25 -0.52
C THR A 83 10.28 -10.87 -1.53
N ILE A 84 10.45 -12.15 -1.83
CA ILE A 84 9.59 -12.90 -2.73
C ILE A 84 9.15 -14.20 -2.07
N ASP A 85 7.84 -14.51 -2.14
CA ASP A 85 7.31 -15.86 -1.86
C ASP A 85 7.26 -16.65 -3.17
N ALA A 86 8.37 -17.30 -3.47
CA ALA A 86 8.55 -18.00 -4.75
C ALA A 86 7.59 -19.21 -4.90
N VAL A 87 7.23 -19.87 -3.81
CA VAL A 87 6.37 -21.06 -3.84
C VAL A 87 4.95 -20.71 -4.26
N SER A 88 4.45 -19.55 -3.81
CA SER A 88 3.09 -19.11 -4.12
C SER A 88 2.93 -18.54 -5.54
N LEU A 89 4.03 -18.35 -6.29
CA LEU A 89 3.96 -17.87 -7.68
C LEU A 89 3.23 -18.83 -8.62
N TRP A 90 3.40 -20.15 -8.40
CA TRP A 90 2.70 -21.15 -9.22
C TRP A 90 1.19 -21.06 -9.03
N ASP A 91 0.73 -20.99 -7.80
CA ASP A 91 -0.70 -20.84 -7.50
C ASP A 91 -1.25 -19.51 -8.05
N ARG A 92 -0.46 -18.44 -7.95
CA ARG A 92 -0.82 -17.14 -8.53
C ARG A 92 -0.95 -17.19 -10.05
N MET A 93 -0.03 -17.84 -10.74
CA MET A 93 -0.10 -18.07 -12.18
C MET A 93 -1.38 -18.82 -12.54
N ARG A 94 -1.71 -19.91 -11.86
CA ARG A 94 -2.94 -20.66 -12.08
C ARG A 94 -4.19 -19.80 -11.92
N PHE A 95 -4.23 -18.99 -10.86
CA PHE A 95 -5.36 -18.11 -10.57
C PHE A 95 -5.57 -17.04 -11.65
N LEU A 96 -4.49 -16.50 -12.20
CA LEU A 96 -4.55 -15.42 -13.18
C LEU A 96 -4.72 -15.92 -14.61
N THR A 97 -4.22 -17.12 -14.93
CA THR A 97 -4.35 -17.71 -16.28
C THR A 97 -5.82 -18.00 -16.57
N ASN A 98 -6.27 -17.63 -17.75
CA ASN A 98 -7.67 -17.74 -18.23
C ASN A 98 -8.69 -16.84 -17.46
N SER A 99 -8.28 -15.97 -16.53
CA SER A 99 -9.20 -15.16 -15.73
C SER A 99 -10.13 -14.28 -16.58
N HIS A 100 -9.65 -13.81 -17.72
CA HIS A 100 -10.42 -13.02 -18.70
C HIS A 100 -11.50 -13.85 -19.43
N LEU A 101 -11.39 -15.18 -19.45
CA LEU A 101 -12.39 -16.09 -20.02
C LEU A 101 -13.47 -16.48 -19.00
N THR A 102 -13.18 -16.34 -17.71
CA THR A 102 -14.03 -16.77 -16.60
C THR A 102 -14.52 -15.61 -15.74
N THR A 103 -14.60 -14.41 -16.32
CA THR A 103 -15.18 -13.25 -15.64
C THR A 103 -16.69 -13.45 -15.48
N LEU A 104 -17.21 -13.23 -14.27
CA LEU A 104 -18.65 -13.35 -14.01
C LEU A 104 -19.40 -12.12 -14.57
N ASP A 105 -20.45 -12.35 -15.34
CA ASP A 105 -21.36 -11.31 -15.79
C ASP A 105 -22.35 -10.93 -14.68
N THR A 106 -21.92 -10.10 -13.76
CA THR A 106 -22.75 -9.65 -12.64
C THR A 106 -23.86 -8.66 -13.04
N LYS A 107 -23.87 -8.22 -14.31
CA LYS A 107 -24.91 -7.30 -14.82
C LYS A 107 -26.12 -8.05 -15.35
N ASN A 108 -25.93 -9.26 -15.87
CA ASN A 108 -26.95 -10.10 -16.47
C ASN A 108 -27.11 -11.39 -15.66
N LEU A 109 -27.64 -11.26 -14.46
CA LEU A 109 -27.88 -12.39 -13.57
C LEU A 109 -29.07 -13.22 -14.07
N VAL A 110 -28.94 -14.53 -14.01
CA VAL A 110 -29.98 -15.50 -14.40
C VAL A 110 -30.65 -16.06 -13.16
N LEU A 111 -31.99 -15.95 -13.09
CA LEU A 111 -32.77 -16.52 -12.00
C LEU A 111 -32.73 -18.05 -12.04
N VAL A 112 -32.58 -18.68 -10.89
CA VAL A 112 -32.65 -20.14 -10.70
C VAL A 112 -34.02 -20.50 -10.08
N PRO A 113 -35.06 -20.78 -10.90
CA PRO A 113 -36.43 -20.99 -10.37
C PRO A 113 -36.53 -22.16 -9.40
N GLU A 114 -35.74 -23.22 -9.62
CA GLU A 114 -35.76 -24.45 -8.83
C GLU A 114 -35.24 -24.25 -7.39
N LEU A 115 -34.42 -23.25 -7.18
CA LEU A 115 -33.87 -22.87 -5.86
C LEU A 115 -34.62 -21.69 -5.23
N SER A 116 -35.49 -21.03 -5.99
CA SER A 116 -36.24 -19.87 -5.57
C SER A 116 -37.51 -20.30 -4.83
N GLY A 117 -37.39 -20.55 -3.53
CA GLY A 117 -38.53 -20.74 -2.63
C GLY A 117 -39.09 -19.41 -2.16
N THR A 118 -38.75 -18.98 -0.93
CA THR A 118 -39.12 -17.68 -0.36
C THR A 118 -38.18 -16.55 -0.81
N GLU A 119 -36.97 -16.89 -1.29
CA GLU A 119 -35.97 -15.94 -1.78
C GLU A 119 -35.52 -16.29 -3.20
N ASN A 120 -35.30 -15.29 -4.03
CA ASN A 120 -34.81 -15.48 -5.39
C ASN A 120 -33.33 -15.78 -5.38
N HIS A 121 -32.91 -16.87 -6.00
CA HIS A 121 -31.52 -17.22 -6.22
C HIS A 121 -31.10 -16.93 -7.65
N TYR A 122 -29.92 -16.37 -7.84
CA TYR A 122 -29.38 -15.98 -9.14
C TYR A 122 -27.99 -16.56 -9.34
N TYR A 123 -27.63 -16.86 -10.60
CA TYR A 123 -26.25 -17.14 -10.97
C TYR A 123 -25.78 -16.19 -12.07
N ALA A 124 -24.47 -16.01 -12.18
CA ALA A 124 -23.84 -15.22 -13.24
C ALA A 124 -23.17 -16.19 -14.25
N ASN A 125 -23.38 -15.93 -15.53
CA ASN A 125 -22.63 -16.62 -16.59
C ASN A 125 -21.19 -16.09 -16.67
N TYR A 126 -20.30 -16.88 -17.27
CA TYR A 126 -18.98 -16.40 -17.67
C TYR A 126 -19.08 -15.55 -18.94
N VAL A 127 -18.31 -14.48 -18.96
CA VAL A 127 -18.19 -13.58 -20.11
C VAL A 127 -16.70 -13.28 -20.35
N TYR A 128 -16.34 -13.20 -21.63
CA TYR A 128 -15.02 -12.73 -22.02
C TYR A 128 -14.84 -11.26 -21.63
N ASN A 129 -13.76 -10.96 -20.93
CA ASN A 129 -13.41 -9.61 -20.53
C ASN A 129 -11.91 -9.37 -20.75
N ALA A 130 -11.56 -8.72 -21.85
CA ALA A 130 -10.17 -8.40 -22.20
C ALA A 130 -9.44 -7.61 -21.11
N ASP A 131 -10.13 -6.72 -20.38
CA ASP A 131 -9.54 -5.89 -19.33
C ASP A 131 -9.15 -6.71 -18.07
N ALA A 132 -9.71 -7.91 -17.93
CA ALA A 132 -9.37 -8.83 -16.84
C ALA A 132 -8.16 -9.72 -17.17
N GLN A 133 -7.59 -9.63 -18.39
CA GLN A 133 -6.45 -10.46 -18.79
C GLN A 133 -5.17 -10.01 -18.10
N ALA A 134 -4.61 -10.87 -17.27
CA ALA A 134 -3.35 -10.65 -16.58
C ALA A 134 -2.14 -10.71 -17.51
N GLN A 135 -1.05 -10.04 -17.16
CA GLN A 135 0.19 -10.06 -17.97
C GLN A 135 0.78 -11.47 -18.06
N ILE A 136 0.72 -12.25 -16.98
CA ILE A 136 1.19 -13.65 -17.01
C ILE A 136 0.42 -14.48 -18.03
N ASP A 137 -0.89 -14.31 -18.17
CA ASP A 137 -1.68 -15.01 -19.18
C ASP A 137 -1.25 -14.63 -20.61
N LYS A 138 -1.02 -13.34 -20.87
CA LYS A 138 -0.50 -12.86 -22.16
C LYS A 138 0.86 -13.48 -22.47
N SER A 139 1.78 -13.45 -21.50
CA SER A 139 3.12 -14.01 -21.64
C SER A 139 3.11 -15.52 -21.91
N LEU A 140 2.20 -16.27 -21.25
CA LEU A 140 2.02 -17.69 -21.50
C LEU A 140 1.52 -17.97 -22.92
N ARG A 141 0.52 -17.21 -23.40
CA ARG A 141 -0.02 -17.34 -24.76
C ARG A 141 1.06 -17.05 -25.79
N GLU A 142 1.80 -15.99 -25.65
CA GLU A 142 2.94 -15.64 -26.51
C GLU A 142 3.97 -16.77 -26.54
N LYS A 143 4.34 -17.32 -25.38
CA LYS A 143 5.30 -18.43 -25.27
C LYS A 143 4.80 -19.71 -25.94
N MET A 144 3.51 -19.97 -25.90
CA MET A 144 2.87 -21.10 -26.57
C MET A 144 2.63 -20.86 -28.08
N GLY A 145 3.06 -19.72 -28.62
CA GLY A 145 2.83 -19.34 -30.02
C GLY A 145 1.38 -18.94 -30.31
N LEU A 146 0.59 -18.66 -29.27
CA LEU A 146 -0.76 -18.12 -29.37
C LEU A 146 -0.69 -16.60 -29.35
N GLY A 147 -1.59 -15.95 -30.09
CA GLY A 147 -1.74 -14.49 -29.96
C GLY A 147 -2.26 -14.12 -28.56
N ALA A 148 -1.94 -12.91 -28.10
CA ALA A 148 -2.40 -12.41 -26.79
C ALA A 148 -3.95 -12.44 -26.66
N ASP A 149 -4.66 -12.18 -27.76
CA ASP A 149 -6.14 -12.18 -27.82
C ASP A 149 -6.75 -13.57 -28.04
N ASN A 150 -5.93 -14.63 -28.05
CA ASN A 150 -6.43 -16.00 -28.24
C ASN A 150 -7.28 -16.41 -27.03
N GLN A 151 -8.50 -16.92 -27.27
CA GLN A 151 -9.46 -17.31 -26.24
C GLN A 151 -9.45 -18.80 -25.92
N SER A 152 -8.48 -19.59 -26.43
CA SER A 152 -8.35 -20.99 -26.06
C SER A 152 -7.97 -21.13 -24.58
N TYR A 153 -8.61 -22.07 -23.88
CA TYR A 153 -8.31 -22.34 -22.49
C TYR A 153 -6.92 -23.00 -22.34
N ILE A 154 -6.07 -22.42 -21.50
CA ILE A 154 -4.74 -22.96 -21.18
C ILE A 154 -4.87 -23.92 -20.00
N ASN A 155 -4.52 -25.20 -20.19
CA ASN A 155 -4.40 -26.13 -19.07
C ASN A 155 -3.08 -25.91 -18.34
N THR A 156 -3.14 -25.22 -17.21
CA THR A 156 -1.96 -24.84 -16.42
C THR A 156 -1.23 -26.04 -15.80
N ASP A 157 -1.91 -27.18 -15.60
CA ASP A 157 -1.29 -28.38 -15.04
C ASP A 157 -0.37 -29.11 -16.03
N MET A 158 -0.46 -28.76 -17.31
CA MET A 158 0.42 -29.27 -18.35
C MET A 158 1.66 -28.41 -18.59
N LEU A 159 1.78 -27.28 -17.90
CA LEU A 159 2.93 -26.39 -18.03
C LEU A 159 4.13 -26.93 -17.26
N ASN A 160 5.31 -26.76 -17.85
CA ASN A 160 6.56 -27.06 -17.15
C ASN A 160 6.96 -25.89 -16.23
N PRO A 161 7.07 -26.08 -14.91
CA PRO A 161 7.48 -25.02 -13.99
C PRO A 161 8.83 -24.36 -14.31
N ASP A 162 9.77 -25.12 -14.87
CA ASP A 162 11.11 -24.61 -15.23
C ASP A 162 11.08 -23.59 -16.39
N GLU A 163 9.96 -23.53 -17.10
CA GLU A 163 9.77 -22.58 -18.18
C GLU A 163 9.14 -21.26 -17.72
N LEU A 164 8.72 -21.16 -16.48
CA LEU A 164 8.08 -19.99 -15.93
C LEU A 164 9.12 -19.08 -15.24
N THR A 165 9.10 -17.82 -15.60
CA THR A 165 10.00 -16.81 -15.06
C THR A 165 9.24 -15.63 -14.48
N LEU A 166 9.83 -14.94 -13.51
CA LEU A 166 9.16 -13.84 -12.79
C LEU A 166 8.82 -12.66 -13.72
N ASP A 167 9.59 -12.42 -14.78
CA ASP A 167 9.37 -11.38 -15.77
C ASP A 167 8.18 -11.61 -16.71
N MET A 168 7.58 -12.81 -16.64
CA MET A 168 6.30 -13.09 -17.29
C MET A 168 5.13 -12.41 -16.58
N PHE A 169 5.26 -12.09 -15.30
CA PHE A 169 4.28 -11.34 -14.52
C PHE A 169 4.47 -9.83 -14.69
N SER A 170 3.43 -9.06 -14.41
CA SER A 170 3.55 -7.64 -14.08
C SER A 170 3.61 -7.43 -12.57
N ALA A 171 4.04 -6.26 -12.12
CA ALA A 171 4.01 -5.90 -10.70
C ALA A 171 2.58 -6.00 -10.11
N LYS A 172 1.56 -5.68 -10.92
CA LYS A 172 0.15 -5.80 -10.54
C LYS A 172 -0.29 -7.26 -10.37
N ASP A 173 0.18 -8.16 -11.22
CA ASP A 173 -0.15 -9.59 -11.13
C ASP A 173 0.30 -10.19 -9.79
N LEU A 174 1.38 -9.67 -9.22
CA LEU A 174 1.95 -10.14 -7.96
C LEU A 174 1.26 -9.61 -6.71
N GLN A 175 0.29 -8.70 -6.86
CA GLN A 175 -0.57 -8.24 -5.77
C GLN A 175 -1.72 -9.23 -5.56
N LEU A 176 -1.90 -9.70 -4.34
CA LEU A 176 -3.02 -10.58 -3.98
C LEU A 176 -4.29 -9.78 -3.67
N ASN A 177 -4.11 -8.67 -2.94
CA ASN A 177 -5.15 -7.73 -2.56
C ASN A 177 -4.52 -6.37 -2.20
N ALA A 178 -5.29 -5.45 -1.62
CA ALA A 178 -4.83 -4.12 -1.26
C ALA A 178 -3.69 -4.10 -0.22
N THR A 179 -3.51 -5.16 0.57
CA THR A 179 -2.56 -5.22 1.68
C THR A 179 -1.57 -6.38 1.63
N SER A 180 -1.72 -7.27 0.65
CA SER A 180 -0.91 -8.49 0.54
C SER A 180 -0.39 -8.67 -0.88
N GLN A 181 0.88 -9.06 -0.98
CA GLN A 181 1.59 -9.26 -2.24
C GLN A 181 2.65 -10.35 -2.11
N LEU A 182 2.93 -11.03 -3.23
CA LEU A 182 3.93 -12.10 -3.28
C LEU A 182 5.36 -11.57 -3.38
N VAL A 183 5.52 -10.35 -3.88
CA VAL A 183 6.81 -9.66 -3.97
C VAL A 183 6.68 -8.30 -3.28
N THR A 184 7.47 -8.10 -2.24
CA THR A 184 7.57 -6.82 -1.52
C THR A 184 8.94 -6.21 -1.78
N TYR A 185 8.97 -4.95 -2.19
CA TYR A 185 10.23 -4.29 -2.54
C TYR A 185 10.19 -2.78 -2.30
N TYR A 186 11.36 -2.24 -1.96
CA TYR A 186 11.65 -0.80 -1.89
C TYR A 186 13.16 -0.62 -2.13
N GLY A 187 13.52 0.32 -3.00
CA GLY A 187 14.90 0.45 -3.50
C GLY A 187 15.31 -0.67 -4.46
N TYR A 188 14.33 -1.47 -4.89
CA TYR A 188 14.42 -2.50 -5.92
C TYR A 188 13.18 -2.43 -6.81
N ASP A 189 13.22 -3.12 -7.96
CA ASP A 189 12.05 -3.43 -8.76
C ASP A 189 11.46 -4.81 -8.35
N TYR A 190 10.30 -5.16 -8.93
CA TYR A 190 9.64 -6.45 -8.62
C TYR A 190 10.43 -7.68 -9.09
N LEU A 191 11.42 -7.50 -9.98
CA LEU A 191 12.32 -8.56 -10.42
C LEU A 191 13.56 -8.72 -9.52
N GLY A 192 13.73 -7.85 -8.53
CA GLY A 192 14.88 -7.87 -7.61
C GLY A 192 16.09 -7.08 -8.12
N ASN A 193 15.96 -6.30 -9.17
CA ASN A 193 17.03 -5.40 -9.61
C ASN A 193 17.02 -4.12 -8.77
N LYS A 194 18.20 -3.62 -8.43
CA LYS A 194 18.34 -2.41 -7.61
C LYS A 194 17.80 -1.19 -8.34
N ASP A 195 16.92 -0.43 -7.70
CA ASP A 195 16.44 0.88 -8.19
C ASP A 195 17.55 1.93 -8.05
N LYS A 196 18.24 2.21 -9.16
CA LYS A 196 19.32 3.21 -9.23
C LYS A 196 18.80 4.65 -9.25
N ASN A 197 17.55 4.84 -9.66
CA ASN A 197 16.94 6.16 -9.86
C ASN A 197 16.28 6.70 -8.61
N ASN A 198 16.18 5.89 -7.55
CA ASN A 198 15.45 6.23 -6.31
C ASN A 198 14.06 6.75 -6.61
N THR A 199 13.27 5.93 -7.26
CA THR A 199 11.95 6.26 -7.81
C THR A 199 11.05 6.90 -6.75
N SER A 200 10.46 8.03 -7.09
CA SER A 200 9.54 8.78 -6.23
C SER A 200 8.14 8.18 -6.23
N ILE A 201 7.26 8.69 -5.37
CA ILE A 201 5.84 8.31 -5.37
C ILE A 201 5.15 8.62 -6.72
N ASP A 202 5.58 9.67 -7.41
CA ASP A 202 5.09 9.97 -8.76
C ASP A 202 5.48 8.87 -9.74
N GLY A 203 6.74 8.45 -9.72
CA GLY A 203 7.20 7.32 -10.53
C GLY A 203 6.50 6.00 -10.17
N PHE A 204 6.24 5.76 -8.88
CA PHE A 204 5.47 4.60 -8.42
C PHE A 204 4.07 4.55 -9.04
N LEU A 205 3.41 5.71 -9.15
CA LEU A 205 2.03 5.82 -9.64
C LEU A 205 1.92 5.93 -11.17
N ASN A 206 2.98 6.33 -11.88
CA ASN A 206 2.87 6.69 -13.30
C ASN A 206 3.84 5.96 -14.23
N ASN A 207 4.97 5.41 -13.72
CA ASN A 207 5.93 4.75 -14.58
C ASN A 207 5.41 3.43 -15.13
N LYS A 208 5.65 3.20 -16.41
CA LYS A 208 5.26 1.98 -17.12
C LYS A 208 6.48 1.29 -17.71
N ASP A 209 6.40 -0.03 -17.83
CA ASP A 209 7.35 -0.84 -18.58
C ASP A 209 7.11 -0.76 -20.09
N SER A 210 7.94 -1.47 -20.87
CA SER A 210 7.81 -1.55 -22.32
C SER A 210 6.53 -2.24 -22.82
N LYS A 211 5.85 -3.00 -21.96
CA LYS A 211 4.59 -3.67 -22.22
C LYS A 211 3.38 -2.80 -21.83
N GLY A 212 3.62 -1.60 -21.26
CA GLY A 212 2.57 -0.68 -20.80
C GLY A 212 2.05 -0.94 -19.40
N ASN A 213 2.60 -1.90 -18.66
CA ASN A 213 2.21 -2.20 -17.29
C ASN A 213 2.87 -1.22 -16.31
N MET A 214 2.16 -0.89 -15.23
CA MET A 214 2.72 -0.09 -14.14
C MET A 214 3.88 -0.83 -13.47
N THR A 215 5.02 -0.16 -13.32
CA THR A 215 6.21 -0.76 -12.68
C THR A 215 6.12 -0.81 -11.16
N MET A 216 5.36 0.11 -10.56
CA MET A 216 5.14 0.23 -9.12
C MET A 216 6.45 0.25 -8.30
N ASN A 217 7.52 0.74 -8.89
CA ASN A 217 8.81 0.87 -8.21
C ASN A 217 8.77 2.03 -7.23
N ILE A 218 9.40 1.85 -6.08
CA ILE A 218 9.62 2.90 -5.09
C ILE A 218 11.07 2.86 -4.62
N GLY A 219 11.67 4.03 -4.43
CA GLY A 219 13.04 4.17 -3.95
C GLY A 219 13.24 3.65 -2.53
N GLY A 220 14.49 3.49 -2.13
CA GLY A 220 14.84 3.13 -0.76
C GLY A 220 14.53 4.25 0.23
N PHE A 221 14.34 3.91 1.49
CA PHE A 221 14.15 4.90 2.57
C PHE A 221 15.48 5.53 2.95
N LYS A 222 15.54 6.87 2.92
CA LYS A 222 16.76 7.65 3.16
C LYS A 222 16.56 8.74 4.21
N PRO A 223 16.14 8.40 5.44
CA PRO A 223 15.96 9.40 6.48
C PRO A 223 17.28 10.09 6.83
N ILE A 224 17.18 11.39 7.18
CA ILE A 224 18.30 12.25 7.51
C ILE A 224 18.11 12.75 8.94
N TYR A 225 19.15 12.65 9.72
CA TYR A 225 19.24 13.24 11.04
C TYR A 225 20.42 14.20 11.11
N VAL A 226 20.18 15.40 11.62
CA VAL A 226 21.20 16.43 11.83
C VAL A 226 21.06 16.95 13.24
N ALA A 227 22.17 17.08 13.96
CA ALA A 227 22.18 17.68 15.27
C ALA A 227 23.33 18.68 15.43
N GLY A 228 23.08 19.70 16.22
CA GLY A 228 24.11 20.63 16.67
C GLY A 228 23.97 20.88 18.15
N TYR A 229 25.07 21.04 18.86
CA TYR A 229 25.06 21.35 20.27
C TYR A 229 26.19 22.28 20.68
N ILE A 230 25.90 23.05 21.72
CA ILE A 230 26.87 23.83 22.46
C ILE A 230 26.71 23.53 23.94
N GLN A 231 27.81 23.40 24.63
CA GLN A 231 27.85 23.17 26.07
C GLN A 231 28.98 23.97 26.68
N ASP A 232 28.72 24.57 27.83
CA ASP A 232 29.72 25.27 28.63
C ASP A 232 29.75 24.72 30.04
N LYS A 233 30.91 24.34 30.50
CA LYS A 233 31.19 23.99 31.89
C LYS A 233 32.02 25.10 32.49
N PHE A 234 31.55 25.71 33.56
CA PHE A 234 32.26 26.77 34.23
C PHE A 234 32.12 26.68 35.75
N ASP A 235 33.17 27.19 36.42
CA ASP A 235 33.22 27.28 37.87
C ASP A 235 32.84 28.69 38.32
N TYR A 236 31.86 28.77 39.20
CA TYR A 236 31.50 30.00 39.86
C TYR A 236 31.54 29.80 41.39
N LYS A 237 32.54 30.34 42.04
CA LYS A 237 32.87 30.08 43.45
C LYS A 237 33.10 28.56 43.62
N ASP A 238 32.34 27.92 44.53
CA ASP A 238 32.45 26.51 44.88
C ASP A 238 31.46 25.62 44.09
N ILE A 239 30.75 26.21 43.12
CA ILE A 239 29.72 25.51 42.34
C ILE A 239 30.19 25.37 40.89
N LYS A 240 30.11 24.14 40.39
CA LYS A 240 30.34 23.82 38.96
C LYS A 240 29.03 23.81 38.21
N PHE A 241 28.95 24.61 37.19
CA PHE A 241 27.79 24.65 36.26
C PHE A 241 28.13 23.93 34.98
N ASN A 242 27.12 23.27 34.43
CA ASN A 242 27.16 22.66 33.09
C ASN A 242 25.86 23.07 32.37
N VAL A 243 25.98 24.03 31.46
CA VAL A 243 24.87 24.56 30.70
C VAL A 243 25.05 24.22 29.23
N GLY A 244 24.01 23.77 28.57
CA GLY A 244 24.09 23.39 27.16
C GLY A 244 22.77 23.52 26.44
N LEU A 245 22.86 23.57 25.13
CA LEU A 245 21.74 23.55 24.23
C LEU A 245 22.04 22.56 23.10
N ARG A 246 21.10 21.63 22.82
CA ARG A 246 21.16 20.75 21.68
C ARG A 246 19.92 20.97 20.82
N VAL A 247 20.13 21.05 19.52
CA VAL A 247 19.06 21.13 18.52
C VAL A 247 19.20 19.94 17.58
N ASP A 248 18.15 19.13 17.50
CA ASP A 248 18.05 17.95 16.62
C ASP A 248 17.02 18.21 15.53
N ARG A 249 17.34 17.84 14.29
CA ARG A 249 16.44 17.84 13.15
C ARG A 249 16.36 16.43 12.58
N PHE A 250 15.16 15.88 12.56
CA PHE A 250 14.87 14.60 11.88
C PHE A 250 14.02 14.87 10.65
N ASP A 251 14.43 14.30 9.51
CA ASP A 251 13.71 14.34 8.25
C ASP A 251 13.55 12.93 7.71
N ALA A 252 12.30 12.45 7.57
CA ALA A 252 12.04 11.14 6.98
C ALA A 252 12.40 11.08 5.48
N ASN A 253 12.60 12.26 4.84
CA ASN A 253 13.02 12.41 3.45
C ASN A 253 12.16 11.59 2.47
N GLN A 254 10.85 11.65 2.68
CA GLN A 254 9.86 10.94 1.87
C GLN A 254 8.55 11.74 1.77
N LYS A 255 7.72 11.36 0.83
CA LYS A 255 6.35 11.88 0.74
C LYS A 255 5.45 11.19 1.77
N VAL A 256 4.51 11.96 2.30
CA VAL A 256 3.44 11.49 3.20
C VAL A 256 2.11 12.01 2.69
N LEU A 257 1.02 11.39 3.08
CA LEU A 257 -0.32 11.89 2.73
C LEU A 257 -0.51 13.30 3.30
N LYS A 258 -1.13 14.19 2.52
CA LYS A 258 -1.59 15.50 2.99
C LYS A 258 -2.64 15.34 4.08
N ASP A 259 -3.54 14.40 3.87
CA ASP A 259 -4.59 13.99 4.79
C ASP A 259 -4.54 12.46 4.94
N PRO A 260 -4.38 11.91 6.17
CA PRO A 260 -4.21 10.47 6.39
C PRO A 260 -5.46 9.64 6.07
N TYR A 261 -6.61 10.29 5.81
CA TYR A 261 -7.88 9.63 5.47
C TYR A 261 -8.22 9.71 3.97
N LEU A 262 -7.38 10.38 3.14
CA LEU A 262 -7.68 10.62 1.73
C LEU A 262 -6.52 10.21 0.82
N PHE A 263 -6.81 9.38 -0.17
CA PHE A 263 -5.90 9.06 -1.27
C PHE A 263 -6.16 9.89 -2.54
N GLN A 264 -7.24 10.70 -2.52
CA GLN A 264 -7.64 11.61 -3.57
C GLN A 264 -7.86 13.00 -2.98
N GLU A 265 -7.83 14.03 -3.81
CA GLU A 265 -8.20 15.37 -3.36
C GLU A 265 -9.71 15.48 -3.18
N ALA A 266 -10.12 15.99 -2.04
CA ALA A 266 -11.53 16.26 -1.72
C ALA A 266 -11.77 17.75 -1.53
N TYR A 267 -13.02 18.18 -1.76
CA TYR A 267 -13.45 19.54 -1.48
C TYR A 267 -13.53 19.81 0.02
N THR A 268 -13.25 21.06 0.36
CA THR A 268 -13.48 21.60 1.71
C THR A 268 -14.82 22.33 1.79
N ALA A 269 -15.30 22.57 3.00
CA ALA A 269 -16.56 23.25 3.24
C ALA A 269 -16.58 24.66 2.67
N GLY A 270 -15.47 25.40 2.74
CA GLY A 270 -15.33 26.72 2.14
C GLY A 270 -15.39 26.73 0.61
N GLU A 271 -14.99 25.61 -0.04
CA GLU A 271 -15.01 25.50 -1.50
C GLU A 271 -16.40 25.17 -2.07
N LYS A 272 -17.28 24.46 -1.31
CA LYS A 272 -18.50 23.87 -1.87
C LYS A 272 -19.78 24.11 -1.08
N VAL A 273 -19.70 24.44 0.22
CA VAL A 273 -20.89 24.51 1.09
C VAL A 273 -21.06 25.94 1.62
N ALA A 274 -21.89 26.74 0.96
CA ALA A 274 -22.16 28.12 1.35
C ALA A 274 -22.98 28.19 2.66
N ASP A 275 -24.05 27.40 2.74
CA ASP A 275 -24.96 27.33 3.89
C ASP A 275 -24.58 26.14 4.79
N ARG A 276 -23.50 26.31 5.55
CA ARG A 276 -23.01 25.30 6.49
C ARG A 276 -23.25 25.73 7.93
N PRO A 277 -23.26 24.78 8.89
CA PRO A 277 -23.30 25.09 10.31
C PRO A 277 -22.18 26.03 10.75
N ALA A 278 -22.46 26.98 11.65
CA ALA A 278 -21.54 28.05 12.01
C ALA A 278 -20.20 27.59 12.63
N ASN A 279 -20.17 26.37 13.17
CA ASN A 279 -18.96 25.76 13.73
C ASN A 279 -18.13 24.99 12.70
N ILE A 280 -18.64 24.81 11.48
CA ILE A 280 -17.89 24.17 10.39
C ILE A 280 -17.05 25.21 9.67
N LYS A 281 -15.73 25.10 9.77
CA LYS A 281 -14.78 26.03 9.17
C LYS A 281 -14.53 25.71 7.68
N ASP A 282 -13.90 26.65 6.98
CA ASP A 282 -13.61 26.58 5.54
C ASP A 282 -12.76 25.36 5.16
N ASP A 283 -11.85 24.96 6.02
CA ASP A 283 -10.86 23.90 5.80
C ASP A 283 -11.35 22.48 6.13
N PHE A 284 -12.57 22.33 6.67
CA PHE A 284 -13.13 21.01 6.95
C PHE A 284 -13.43 20.25 5.67
N VAL A 285 -13.02 19.00 5.61
CA VAL A 285 -13.31 18.10 4.48
C VAL A 285 -14.79 17.74 4.47
N VAL A 286 -15.40 17.79 3.30
CA VAL A 286 -16.82 17.49 3.11
C VAL A 286 -17.03 16.04 2.67
N TYR A 287 -18.03 15.40 3.24
CA TYR A 287 -18.50 14.07 2.86
C TYR A 287 -19.94 14.15 2.34
N ILE A 288 -20.23 13.38 1.32
CA ILE A 288 -21.51 13.41 0.58
C ILE A 288 -22.04 11.99 0.36
N ASP A 289 -23.29 11.92 -0.04
CA ASP A 289 -23.99 10.68 -0.38
C ASP A 289 -23.51 10.05 -1.71
N ASP A 290 -23.33 10.83 -2.77
CA ASP A 290 -22.93 10.29 -4.07
C ASP A 290 -22.06 11.27 -4.87
N ASN A 291 -20.84 10.89 -5.19
CA ASN A 291 -19.91 11.65 -6.05
C ASN A 291 -20.35 11.73 -7.53
N LYS A 292 -21.32 10.91 -7.96
CA LYS A 292 -21.86 10.93 -9.33
C LYS A 292 -23.09 11.82 -9.45
N SER A 293 -23.68 12.24 -8.33
CA SER A 293 -24.82 13.14 -8.32
C SER A 293 -24.41 14.55 -8.76
N SER A 294 -25.22 15.17 -9.59
CA SER A 294 -25.06 16.59 -9.94
C SER A 294 -25.40 17.54 -8.78
N ASN A 295 -26.15 17.06 -7.79
CA ASN A 295 -26.52 17.79 -6.59
C ASN A 295 -26.41 16.84 -5.36
N PRO A 296 -25.18 16.54 -4.91
CA PRO A 296 -25.00 15.63 -3.80
C PRO A 296 -25.44 16.24 -2.48
N THR A 297 -25.90 15.39 -1.57
CA THR A 297 -26.28 15.79 -0.20
C THR A 297 -25.07 15.67 0.71
N VAL A 298 -24.77 16.71 1.49
CA VAL A 298 -23.72 16.66 2.52
C VAL A 298 -24.18 15.78 3.67
N THR A 299 -23.37 14.80 4.02
CA THR A 299 -23.64 13.82 5.07
C THR A 299 -22.77 14.01 6.31
N ALA A 300 -21.54 14.54 6.13
CA ALA A 300 -20.62 14.76 7.25
C ALA A 300 -19.53 15.78 6.89
N TYR A 301 -18.84 16.25 7.94
CA TYR A 301 -17.62 17.05 7.84
C TYR A 301 -16.52 16.44 8.71
N ARG A 302 -15.25 16.75 8.40
CA ARG A 302 -14.13 16.29 9.19
C ARG A 302 -13.04 17.37 9.31
N ASP A 303 -12.59 17.59 10.55
CA ASP A 303 -11.40 18.38 10.88
C ASP A 303 -10.33 17.45 11.49
N GLY A 304 -9.27 17.21 10.75
CA GLY A 304 -8.23 16.29 11.17
C GLY A 304 -8.80 14.90 11.52
N LYS A 305 -8.89 14.59 12.82
CA LYS A 305 -9.46 13.33 13.34
C LYS A 305 -10.88 13.47 13.88
N THR A 306 -11.40 14.69 13.97
CA THR A 306 -12.71 14.98 14.54
C THR A 306 -13.78 14.99 13.44
N TRP A 307 -14.87 14.28 13.68
CA TRP A 307 -15.97 14.12 12.76
C TRP A 307 -17.22 14.85 13.23
N TYR A 308 -17.97 15.37 12.27
CA TYR A 308 -19.20 16.09 12.48
C TYR A 308 -20.27 15.56 11.53
N ASN A 309 -21.50 15.47 12.00
CA ASN A 309 -22.64 15.16 11.11
C ASN A 309 -23.03 16.37 10.23
N ALA A 310 -24.04 16.20 9.38
CA ALA A 310 -24.49 17.26 8.46
C ALA A 310 -24.91 18.56 9.17
N GLU A 311 -25.46 18.45 10.40
CA GLU A 311 -25.88 19.57 11.25
C GLU A 311 -24.74 20.22 12.02
N GLY A 312 -23.49 19.74 11.83
CA GLY A 312 -22.31 20.26 12.50
C GLY A 312 -22.11 19.76 13.94
N LYS A 313 -22.86 18.77 14.38
CA LYS A 313 -22.66 18.17 15.70
C LYS A 313 -21.50 17.19 15.66
N GLU A 314 -20.57 17.30 16.61
CA GLU A 314 -19.46 16.37 16.77
C GLU A 314 -19.96 14.94 17.05
N VAL A 315 -19.34 13.97 16.39
CA VAL A 315 -19.66 12.55 16.46
C VAL A 315 -18.48 11.80 17.05
N SER A 316 -18.69 11.14 18.20
CA SER A 316 -17.64 10.38 18.89
C SER A 316 -17.29 9.06 18.20
N ASP A 317 -18.26 8.44 17.52
CA ASP A 317 -18.05 7.23 16.71
C ASP A 317 -18.37 7.51 15.24
N PRO A 318 -17.36 7.73 14.39
CA PRO A 318 -17.57 7.97 12.96
C PRO A 318 -18.20 6.78 12.23
N GLY A 319 -18.16 5.57 12.78
CA GLY A 319 -18.84 4.40 12.23
C GLY A 319 -20.34 4.61 12.05
N THR A 320 -20.96 5.41 12.90
CA THR A 320 -22.39 5.74 12.80
C THR A 320 -22.74 6.58 11.56
N LEU A 321 -21.80 7.39 11.05
CA LEU A 321 -21.97 8.17 9.83
C LEU A 321 -21.93 7.30 8.57
N PHE A 322 -21.23 6.15 8.67
CA PHE A 322 -21.01 5.24 7.54
C PHE A 322 -21.93 4.00 7.60
N SER A 323 -22.64 3.80 8.68
CA SER A 323 -23.52 2.62 8.88
C SER A 323 -24.67 2.53 7.87
N THR A 324 -25.08 3.66 7.31
CA THR A 324 -26.09 3.74 6.26
C THR A 324 -25.52 3.54 4.85
N GLY A 325 -24.22 3.30 4.72
CA GLY A 325 -23.55 3.03 3.45
C GLY A 325 -23.31 4.22 2.55
N VAL A 326 -23.58 5.46 3.00
CA VAL A 326 -23.72 6.60 2.11
C VAL A 326 -22.95 7.82 2.61
N ALA A 327 -21.67 7.67 2.92
CA ALA A 327 -20.80 8.84 3.13
C ALA A 327 -19.46 8.61 2.46
N SER A 328 -19.19 9.34 1.40
CA SER A 328 -17.90 9.34 0.70
C SER A 328 -17.30 10.75 0.69
N PRO A 329 -15.96 10.90 0.67
CA PRO A 329 -15.36 12.22 0.47
C PRO A 329 -15.88 12.87 -0.80
N TRP A 330 -16.21 14.15 -0.78
CA TRP A 330 -16.57 14.87 -2.00
C TRP A 330 -15.33 15.12 -2.83
N LEU A 331 -15.08 14.23 -3.79
CA LEU A 331 -13.85 14.24 -4.59
C LEU A 331 -13.83 15.40 -5.58
N LYS A 332 -12.67 16.03 -5.77
CA LYS A 332 -12.47 17.08 -6.79
C LYS A 332 -12.54 16.51 -8.21
N ASP A 333 -12.12 15.26 -8.40
CA ASP A 333 -12.17 14.52 -9.66
C ASP A 333 -12.59 13.06 -9.40
N ALA A 334 -13.89 12.83 -9.39
CA ALA A 334 -14.46 11.50 -9.17
C ALA A 334 -14.21 10.53 -10.34
N ASP A 335 -14.14 11.05 -11.58
CA ASP A 335 -13.90 10.25 -12.79
C ASP A 335 -12.45 9.73 -12.82
N PHE A 336 -11.49 10.58 -12.43
CA PHE A 336 -10.10 10.17 -12.25
C PHE A 336 -9.99 9.12 -11.14
N ALA A 337 -10.61 9.36 -9.99
CA ALA A 337 -10.58 8.47 -8.83
C ALA A 337 -11.17 7.09 -9.13
N ALA A 338 -12.20 7.01 -9.97
CA ALA A 338 -12.80 5.74 -10.39
C ALA A 338 -11.83 4.85 -11.20
N LYS A 339 -10.82 5.45 -11.82
CA LYS A 339 -9.81 4.75 -12.64
C LYS A 339 -8.47 4.59 -11.92
N ASN A 340 -8.20 5.45 -10.95
CA ASN A 340 -6.91 5.55 -10.27
C ASN A 340 -7.13 5.54 -8.75
N PRO A 341 -6.66 4.53 -8.01
CA PRO A 341 -6.90 4.43 -6.56
C PRO A 341 -6.18 5.54 -5.76
N PHE A 342 -5.12 6.12 -6.32
CA PHE A 342 -4.31 7.15 -5.66
C PHE A 342 -4.08 8.34 -6.60
N SER A 343 -4.04 9.55 -6.02
CA SER A 343 -3.57 10.76 -6.70
C SER A 343 -2.21 11.17 -6.17
N VAL A 344 -1.27 11.53 -7.06
CA VAL A 344 0.02 12.13 -6.67
C VAL A 344 -0.19 13.39 -5.82
N ASN A 345 -1.25 14.14 -6.14
CA ASN A 345 -1.61 15.37 -5.43
C ASN A 345 -2.07 15.12 -3.97
N ALA A 346 -2.40 13.89 -3.59
CA ALA A 346 -2.71 13.54 -2.21
C ALA A 346 -1.49 13.54 -1.29
N PHE A 347 -0.27 13.64 -1.84
CA PHE A 347 0.97 13.57 -1.10
C PHE A 347 1.66 14.94 -0.96
N LYS A 348 2.44 15.10 0.11
CA LYS A 348 3.32 16.24 0.38
C LYS A 348 4.64 15.76 0.93
N ASP A 349 5.65 16.62 0.95
CA ASP A 349 6.91 16.32 1.62
C ASP A 349 6.70 16.16 3.14
N TYR A 350 7.43 15.22 3.73
CA TYR A 350 7.49 15.10 5.19
C TYR A 350 8.01 16.41 5.79
N LYS A 351 7.29 16.93 6.78
CA LYS A 351 7.74 18.12 7.52
C LYS A 351 8.78 17.72 8.56
N PRO A 352 10.05 18.14 8.42
CA PRO A 352 11.07 17.80 9.39
C PRO A 352 10.69 18.20 10.81
N GLN A 353 11.00 17.32 11.76
CA GLN A 353 10.80 17.56 13.17
C GLN A 353 12.07 18.20 13.75
N ILE A 354 11.90 19.27 14.54
CA ILE A 354 12.98 19.96 15.21
C ILE A 354 12.72 19.88 16.72
N ASN A 355 13.69 19.38 17.46
CA ASN A 355 13.67 19.32 18.92
C ASN A 355 14.78 20.19 19.48
N VAL A 356 14.43 21.06 20.45
CA VAL A 356 15.36 21.92 21.18
C VAL A 356 15.45 21.41 22.61
N MET A 357 16.66 21.06 23.04
CA MET A 357 16.90 20.41 24.33
C MET A 357 17.90 21.24 25.15
N PRO A 358 17.42 22.13 26.01
CA PRO A 358 18.27 22.81 26.99
C PRO A 358 18.70 21.84 28.09
N ARG A 359 19.92 21.98 28.57
CA ARG A 359 20.46 21.25 29.70
C ARG A 359 21.07 22.20 30.69
N VAL A 360 20.75 22.03 31.96
CA VAL A 360 21.39 22.72 33.09
C VAL A 360 21.66 21.68 34.16
N ALA A 361 22.89 21.63 34.63
CA ALA A 361 23.28 20.84 35.78
C ALA A 361 24.27 21.62 36.63
N PHE A 362 24.28 21.40 37.93
CA PHE A 362 25.24 21.97 38.86
C PHE A 362 25.63 20.96 39.93
N SER A 363 26.82 21.06 40.45
CA SER A 363 27.34 20.21 41.51
C SER A 363 28.24 21.03 42.48
#